data_a6819b7e2cc78f60322aa70d19ccfdc9
#
_entry.id   a6819b7e2cc78f60322aa70d19ccfdc9
#
_cell.length_a   1.000
_cell.length_b   1.000
_cell.length_c   1.000
_cell.angle_alpha   90.00
_cell.angle_beta   90.00
_cell.angle_gamma   90.00
#
_symmetry.space_group_name_H-M   'P 1'
#
loop_
_entity.id
_entity.type
_entity.pdbx_description
1 polymer ?
#
loop_
_entity_poly.entity_id
_entity_poly.type
_entity_poly.pdbx_seq_one_letter_code
_entity_poly.pdbx_strand_id
1 'polypeptide(L)'
;MNYEERKRHVSFCSSYCRTFDWFSGKIRRTYQSALYKLEEYGFKKLFEGKADIESCREGLRILANISIDSGCKAEIAENPEEDRCEIRQCCSGKDLDLCCECPQFPCDLLESNSGVVKFHCIENLEEIKEKGIERWIYRQLSVHRESS
;
A
#
# COMPACT_ATOMS: atom_id res chain seq x y z
N MET A 1 12.40 -15.93 -1.43
CA MET A 1 12.68 -14.52 -1.76
C MET A 1 13.93 -14.10 -1.00
N ASN A 2 14.95 -13.68 -1.71
CA ASN A 2 16.19 -13.21 -1.12
C ASN A 2 16.06 -11.79 -0.56
N TYR A 3 17.09 -11.27 0.09
CA TYR A 3 17.07 -9.95 0.73
C TYR A 3 16.91 -8.81 -0.27
N GLU A 4 17.61 -8.86 -1.40
CA GLU A 4 17.53 -7.82 -2.43
C GLU A 4 16.13 -7.72 -3.05
N GLU A 5 15.46 -8.85 -3.26
CA GLU A 5 14.07 -8.86 -3.71
C GLU A 5 13.14 -8.23 -2.67
N ARG A 6 13.34 -8.51 -1.38
CA ARG A 6 12.55 -7.91 -0.30
C ARG A 6 12.74 -6.40 -0.20
N LYS A 7 13.97 -5.92 -0.38
CA LYS A 7 14.31 -4.50 -0.36
C LYS A 7 13.55 -3.69 -1.43
N ARG A 8 13.32 -4.28 -2.60
CA ARG A 8 12.54 -3.64 -3.67
C ARG A 8 11.09 -3.35 -3.29
N HIS A 9 10.55 -4.06 -2.30
CA HIS A 9 9.19 -3.85 -1.80
C HIS A 9 9.12 -2.85 -0.65
N VAL A 10 10.22 -2.23 -0.26
CA VAL A 10 10.22 -1.11 0.67
C VAL A 10 10.05 0.17 -0.12
N SER A 11 8.99 0.93 0.16
CA SER A 11 8.74 2.22 -0.50
C SER A 11 9.76 3.26 -0.08
N PHE A 12 9.87 4.35 -0.83
CA PHE A 12 10.77 5.46 -0.51
C PHE A 12 10.52 6.07 0.87
N CYS A 13 9.28 6.09 1.33
CA CYS A 13 8.88 6.58 2.64
C CYS A 13 8.81 5.50 3.74
N SER A 14 9.37 4.32 3.50
CA SER A 14 9.45 3.19 4.44
C SER A 14 8.19 2.37 4.66
N SER A 15 7.24 2.38 3.75
CA SER A 15 6.16 1.39 3.78
C SER A 15 6.65 0.07 3.20
N TYR A 16 6.32 -1.04 3.84
CA TYR A 16 6.62 -2.36 3.28
C TYR A 16 5.43 -2.85 2.45
N CYS A 17 5.49 -2.68 1.12
CA CYS A 17 4.38 -2.92 0.20
C CYS A 17 3.74 -4.30 0.38
N ARG A 18 4.53 -5.34 0.69
CA ARG A 18 4.02 -6.71 0.86
C ARG A 18 3.07 -6.91 2.04
N THR A 19 3.07 -6.00 3.02
CA THR A 19 2.14 -6.06 4.15
C THR A 19 0.83 -5.32 3.86
N PHE A 20 0.76 -4.60 2.74
CA PHE A 20 -0.45 -3.89 2.36
C PHE A 20 -1.44 -4.81 1.65
N ASP A 21 -2.69 -4.71 2.05
CA ASP A 21 -3.80 -5.49 1.49
C ASP A 21 -4.02 -5.21 -0.01
N TRP A 22 -3.66 -4.02 -0.46
CA TRP A 22 -3.72 -3.65 -1.87
C TRP A 22 -2.69 -4.42 -2.70
N PHE A 23 -1.44 -4.42 -2.27
CA PHE A 23 -0.33 -5.13 -2.92
C PHE A 23 -0.53 -6.65 -2.91
N SER A 24 -1.00 -7.20 -1.80
CA SER A 24 -1.26 -8.64 -1.66
C SER A 24 -2.48 -9.12 -2.46
N GLY A 25 -3.29 -8.20 -2.99
CA GLY A 25 -4.56 -8.50 -3.64
C GLY A 25 -5.68 -8.89 -2.67
N LYS A 26 -5.48 -8.73 -1.37
CA LYS A 26 -6.48 -9.08 -0.34
C LYS A 26 -7.75 -8.24 -0.49
N ILE A 27 -7.62 -6.93 -0.77
CA ILE A 27 -8.76 -6.05 -1.02
C ILE A 27 -9.61 -6.60 -2.18
N ARG A 28 -8.99 -6.85 -3.32
CA ARG A 28 -9.66 -7.41 -4.50
C ARG A 28 -10.38 -8.72 -4.18
N ARG A 29 -9.69 -9.69 -3.55
CA ARG A 29 -10.29 -10.98 -3.18
C ARG A 29 -11.44 -10.84 -2.21
N THR A 30 -11.37 -9.91 -1.26
CA THR A 30 -12.43 -9.63 -0.30
C THR A 30 -13.71 -9.20 -1.03
N TYR A 31 -13.61 -8.28 -1.97
CA TYR A 31 -14.76 -7.81 -2.73
C TYR A 31 -15.27 -8.82 -3.76
N GLN A 32 -14.39 -9.64 -4.34
CA GLN A 32 -14.80 -10.79 -5.15
C GLN A 32 -15.65 -11.77 -4.34
N SER A 33 -15.25 -12.08 -3.11
CA SER A 33 -15.99 -12.94 -2.20
C SER A 33 -17.33 -12.32 -1.81
N ALA A 34 -17.38 -11.02 -1.50
CA ALA A 34 -18.61 -10.29 -1.18
C ALA A 34 -19.59 -10.28 -2.37
N LEU A 35 -19.11 -10.00 -3.58
CA LEU A 35 -19.93 -10.04 -4.80
C LEU A 35 -20.51 -11.44 -5.03
N TYR A 36 -19.67 -12.47 -4.89
CA TYR A 36 -20.13 -13.86 -5.02
C TYR A 36 -21.27 -14.18 -4.03
N LYS A 37 -21.15 -13.77 -2.77
CA LYS A 37 -22.18 -13.96 -1.75
C LYS A 37 -23.45 -13.17 -2.05
N LEU A 38 -23.34 -11.94 -2.55
CA LEU A 38 -24.49 -11.15 -2.97
C LEU A 38 -25.27 -11.84 -4.09
N GLU A 39 -24.58 -12.40 -5.08
CA GLU A 39 -25.18 -13.12 -6.21
C GLU A 39 -25.77 -14.47 -5.78
N GLU A 40 -25.08 -15.21 -4.89
CA GLU A 40 -25.53 -16.51 -4.39
C GLU A 40 -26.83 -16.40 -3.56
N TYR A 41 -26.92 -15.45 -2.65
CA TYR A 41 -28.03 -15.31 -1.70
C TYR A 41 -29.09 -14.28 -2.12
N GLY A 42 -28.77 -13.38 -3.03
CA GLY A 42 -29.65 -12.37 -3.57
C GLY A 42 -29.92 -11.16 -2.67
N PHE A 43 -30.19 -11.34 -1.41
CA PHE A 43 -30.45 -10.31 -0.38
C PHE A 43 -31.45 -9.20 -0.73
N LYS A 44 -32.25 -9.35 -1.80
CA LYS A 44 -33.17 -8.31 -2.30
C LYS A 44 -34.09 -7.75 -1.23
N LYS A 45 -34.66 -8.60 -0.41
CA LYS A 45 -35.56 -8.19 0.67
C LYS A 45 -34.91 -7.34 1.74
N LEU A 46 -33.63 -7.55 2.01
CA LEU A 46 -32.88 -6.76 2.99
C LEU A 46 -32.64 -5.32 2.51
N PHE A 47 -32.62 -5.11 1.21
CA PHE A 47 -32.42 -3.81 0.59
C PHE A 47 -33.71 -2.99 0.42
N GLU A 48 -34.88 -3.64 0.43
CA GLU A 48 -36.16 -2.97 0.20
C GLU A 48 -36.39 -1.81 1.17
N GLY A 49 -36.66 -0.61 0.64
CA GLY A 49 -36.86 0.61 1.40
C GLY A 49 -35.62 1.20 2.07
N LYS A 50 -34.39 0.65 1.81
CA LYS A 50 -33.13 1.10 2.41
C LYS A 50 -32.11 1.57 1.38
N ALA A 51 -31.87 0.79 0.34
CA ALA A 51 -30.88 1.06 -0.69
C ALA A 51 -31.20 0.31 -1.98
N ASP A 52 -30.58 0.72 -3.08
CA ASP A 52 -30.71 0.03 -4.37
C ASP A 52 -29.67 -1.11 -4.47
N ILE A 53 -30.15 -2.34 -4.59
CA ILE A 53 -29.29 -3.53 -4.64
C ILE A 53 -28.46 -3.58 -5.93
N GLU A 54 -28.96 -3.09 -7.06
CA GLU A 54 -28.22 -3.08 -8.33
C GLU A 54 -27.03 -2.12 -8.26
N SER A 55 -27.21 -0.96 -7.62
CA SER A 55 -26.10 -0.04 -7.35
C SER A 55 -25.03 -0.64 -6.44
N CYS A 56 -25.46 -1.39 -5.43
CA CYS A 56 -24.55 -2.14 -4.55
C CYS A 56 -23.75 -3.18 -5.34
N ARG A 57 -24.43 -3.97 -6.16
CA ARG A 57 -23.81 -4.99 -7.02
C ARG A 57 -22.78 -4.37 -7.97
N GLU A 58 -23.11 -3.26 -8.61
CA GLU A 58 -22.20 -2.55 -9.51
C GLU A 58 -20.97 -2.02 -8.75
N GLY A 59 -21.17 -1.42 -7.58
CA GLY A 59 -20.08 -1.00 -6.71
C GLY A 59 -19.14 -2.14 -6.34
N LEU A 60 -19.67 -3.29 -5.98
CA LEU A 60 -18.89 -4.49 -5.67
C LEU A 60 -18.14 -5.03 -6.91
N ARG A 61 -18.72 -4.96 -8.11
CA ARG A 61 -18.02 -5.33 -9.36
C ARG A 61 -16.82 -4.44 -9.62
N ILE A 62 -16.95 -3.14 -9.44
CA ILE A 62 -15.84 -2.18 -9.58
C ILE A 62 -14.71 -2.55 -8.60
N LEU A 63 -15.02 -2.76 -7.34
CA LEU A 63 -14.04 -3.10 -6.31
C LEU A 63 -13.44 -4.51 -6.49
N ALA A 64 -14.22 -5.46 -6.98
CA ALA A 64 -13.77 -6.82 -7.28
C ALA A 64 -12.81 -6.91 -8.49
N ASN A 65 -12.78 -5.87 -9.32
CA ASN A 65 -11.91 -5.75 -10.49
C ASN A 65 -10.79 -4.71 -10.33
N ILE A 66 -10.63 -4.18 -9.12
CA ILE A 66 -9.55 -3.22 -8.82
C ILE A 66 -8.18 -3.83 -9.17
N SER A 67 -7.30 -3.03 -9.75
CA SER A 67 -5.92 -3.48 -10.03
C SER A 67 -5.17 -3.78 -8.75
N ILE A 68 -4.28 -4.77 -8.80
CA ILE A 68 -3.34 -5.05 -7.71
C ILE A 68 -2.18 -4.07 -7.84
N ASP A 69 -1.80 -3.46 -6.73
CA ASP A 69 -0.66 -2.55 -6.67
C ASP A 69 0.65 -3.30 -6.98
N SER A 70 1.46 -2.75 -7.89
CA SER A 70 2.78 -3.29 -8.24
C SER A 70 3.87 -2.94 -7.25
N GLY A 71 3.59 -2.05 -6.32
CA GLY A 71 4.52 -1.52 -5.33
C GLY A 71 5.16 -0.20 -5.74
N CYS A 72 5.51 0.60 -4.76
CA CYS A 72 5.98 1.98 -4.91
C CYS A 72 7.12 2.16 -5.93
N LYS A 73 8.11 1.29 -5.92
CA LYS A 73 9.28 1.39 -6.81
C LYS A 73 9.03 0.84 -8.22
N ALA A 74 8.12 -0.14 -8.36
CA ALA A 74 7.76 -0.68 -9.67
C ALA A 74 6.85 0.29 -10.45
N GLU A 75 5.96 0.98 -9.77
CA GLU A 75 4.99 1.90 -10.38
C GLU A 75 5.66 3.06 -11.13
N ILE A 76 6.80 3.58 -10.63
CA ILE A 76 7.58 4.60 -11.35
C ILE A 76 8.07 4.10 -12.70
N ALA A 77 8.56 2.85 -12.74
CA ALA A 77 9.10 2.28 -13.97
C ALA A 77 8.02 2.02 -15.02
N GLU A 78 6.78 1.75 -14.57
CA GLU A 78 5.65 1.47 -15.46
C GLU A 78 5.00 2.75 -16.02
N ASN A 79 4.82 3.78 -15.18
CA ASN A 79 4.07 5.00 -15.54
C ASN A 79 4.69 6.27 -14.93
N PRO A 80 5.91 6.67 -15.31
CA PRO A 80 6.61 7.80 -14.68
C PRO A 80 5.89 9.14 -14.86
N GLU A 81 5.16 9.33 -15.94
CA GLU A 81 4.44 10.59 -16.25
C GLU A 81 3.12 10.73 -15.49
N GLU A 82 2.54 9.62 -15.05
CA GLU A 82 1.27 9.58 -14.29
C GLU A 82 1.47 9.56 -12.79
N ASP A 83 2.72 9.53 -12.34
CA ASP A 83 3.04 9.46 -10.92
C ASP A 83 2.59 10.71 -10.18
N ARG A 84 1.68 10.52 -9.23
CA ARG A 84 1.13 11.59 -8.38
C ARG A 84 1.75 11.64 -6.98
N CYS A 85 2.69 10.75 -6.67
CA CYS A 85 3.34 10.73 -5.37
C CYS A 85 4.57 11.65 -5.36
N GLU A 86 4.44 12.83 -4.76
CA GLU A 86 5.53 13.82 -4.67
C GLU A 86 6.76 13.28 -3.92
N ILE A 87 6.57 12.42 -2.93
CA ILE A 87 7.67 11.78 -2.18
C ILE A 87 8.47 10.87 -3.11
N ARG A 88 7.78 10.05 -3.89
CA ARG A 88 8.38 9.14 -4.86
C ARG A 88 9.14 9.90 -5.93
N GLN A 89 8.55 10.95 -6.49
CA GLN A 89 9.20 11.82 -7.47
C GLN A 89 10.44 12.50 -6.92
N CYS A 90 10.36 13.03 -5.70
CA CYS A 90 11.47 13.69 -5.03
C CYS A 90 12.64 12.73 -4.79
N CYS A 91 12.36 11.55 -4.22
CA CYS A 91 13.38 10.57 -3.87
C CYS A 91 14.03 9.96 -5.11
N SER A 92 13.22 9.56 -6.10
CA SER A 92 13.74 9.01 -7.37
C SER A 92 14.51 10.05 -8.18
N GLY A 93 14.07 11.31 -8.19
CA GLY A 93 14.76 12.40 -8.86
C GLY A 93 16.14 12.73 -8.27
N LYS A 94 16.38 12.35 -7.02
CA LYS A 94 17.68 12.46 -6.33
C LYS A 94 18.51 11.17 -6.39
N ASP A 95 18.01 10.15 -7.10
CA ASP A 95 18.64 8.82 -7.19
C ASP A 95 18.87 8.17 -5.81
N LEU A 96 17.88 8.31 -4.93
CA LEU A 96 17.88 7.73 -3.59
C LEU A 96 16.95 6.52 -3.52
N ASP A 97 17.32 5.51 -2.74
CA ASP A 97 16.47 4.34 -2.45
C ASP A 97 15.44 4.61 -1.37
N LEU A 98 15.79 5.44 -0.39
CA LEU A 98 14.96 5.77 0.77
C LEU A 98 15.09 7.25 1.13
N CYS A 99 14.01 7.84 1.62
CA CYS A 99 14.01 9.24 2.07
C CYS A 99 15.01 9.53 3.19
N CYS A 100 15.33 8.56 4.04
CA CYS A 100 16.31 8.74 5.12
C CYS A 100 17.77 8.89 4.63
N GLU A 101 18.04 8.60 3.36
CA GLU A 101 19.35 8.84 2.74
C GLU A 101 19.54 10.31 2.32
N CYS A 102 18.44 11.07 2.27
CA CYS A 102 18.49 12.49 1.92
C CYS A 102 19.10 13.33 3.05
N PRO A 103 20.04 14.25 2.74
CA PRO A 103 20.61 15.16 3.74
C PRO A 103 19.58 16.06 4.44
N GLN A 104 18.42 16.28 3.81
CA GLN A 104 17.33 17.10 4.34
C GLN A 104 16.33 16.30 5.18
N PHE A 105 16.58 15.02 5.41
CA PHE A 105 15.68 14.17 6.21
C PHE A 105 15.76 14.51 7.71
N PRO A 106 14.61 14.57 8.44
CA PRO A 106 13.24 14.62 7.91
C PRO A 106 12.94 15.97 7.24
N CYS A 107 12.04 16.00 6.26
CA CYS A 107 11.71 17.19 5.50
C CYS A 107 10.21 17.51 5.54
N ASP A 108 9.84 18.75 5.23
CA ASP A 108 8.45 19.24 5.25
C ASP A 108 7.53 18.39 4.37
N LEU A 109 8.02 17.85 3.25
CA LEU A 109 7.25 16.97 2.36
C LEU A 109 6.79 15.69 3.05
N LEU A 110 7.65 15.09 3.88
CA LEU A 110 7.30 13.92 4.68
C LEU A 110 6.38 14.30 5.86
N GLU A 111 6.73 15.34 6.59
CA GLU A 111 6.00 15.77 7.79
C GLU A 111 4.57 16.23 7.48
N SER A 112 4.34 16.84 6.31
CA SER A 112 3.03 17.30 5.87
C SER A 112 2.17 16.23 5.19
N ASN A 113 2.72 15.09 4.85
CA ASN A 113 2.00 14.02 4.16
C ASN A 113 1.19 13.18 5.16
N SER A 114 -0.15 13.20 5.01
CA SER A 114 -1.06 12.51 5.92
C SER A 114 -0.84 10.99 5.99
N GLY A 115 -0.47 10.35 4.89
CA GLY A 115 -0.14 8.92 4.85
C GLY A 115 1.15 8.60 5.63
N VAL A 116 2.17 9.45 5.48
CA VAL A 116 3.44 9.34 6.21
C VAL A 116 3.22 9.42 7.71
N VAL A 117 2.43 10.40 8.15
CA VAL A 117 2.08 10.58 9.57
C VAL A 117 1.25 9.40 10.09
N LYS A 118 0.22 9.01 9.35
CA LYS A 118 -0.69 7.90 9.72
C LYS A 118 0.03 6.56 9.91
N PHE A 119 0.99 6.28 9.07
CA PHE A 119 1.72 5.01 9.08
C PHE A 119 3.09 5.07 9.77
N HIS A 120 3.37 6.16 10.50
CA HIS A 120 4.63 6.34 11.24
C HIS A 120 5.87 6.15 10.39
N CYS A 121 5.84 6.69 9.16
CA CYS A 121 6.90 6.46 8.19
C CYS A 121 8.23 7.13 8.59
N ILE A 122 8.18 8.29 9.24
CA ILE A 122 9.40 9.00 9.68
C ILE A 122 10.13 8.16 10.73
N GLU A 123 9.42 7.66 11.74
CA GLU A 123 9.96 6.80 12.78
C GLU A 123 10.54 5.50 12.20
N ASN A 124 9.88 4.93 11.20
CA ASN A 124 10.38 3.77 10.48
C ASN A 124 11.68 4.09 9.72
N LEU A 125 11.76 5.26 9.06
CA LEU A 125 12.95 5.70 8.35
C LEU A 125 14.13 5.96 9.32
N GLU A 126 13.86 6.53 10.49
CA GLU A 126 14.85 6.71 11.56
C GLU A 126 15.36 5.35 12.06
N GLU A 127 14.47 4.39 12.26
CA GLU A 127 14.85 3.02 12.63
C GLU A 127 15.72 2.35 11.54
N ILE A 128 15.35 2.50 10.27
CA ILE A 128 16.14 1.98 9.15
C ILE A 128 17.52 2.61 9.13
N LYS A 129 17.61 3.91 9.33
CA LYS A 129 18.88 4.64 9.37
C LYS A 129 19.79 4.19 10.53
N GLU A 130 19.21 3.93 11.69
CA GLU A 130 19.92 3.51 12.90
C GLU A 130 20.32 2.03 12.87
N LYS A 131 19.38 1.14 12.52
CA LYS A 131 19.50 -0.31 12.71
C LYS A 131 19.64 -1.12 11.42
N GLY A 132 19.50 -0.46 10.27
CA GLY A 132 19.55 -1.08 8.95
C GLY A 132 18.20 -1.60 8.46
N ILE A 133 18.03 -1.57 7.13
CA ILE A 133 16.80 -1.96 6.42
C ILE A 133 16.48 -3.45 6.59
N GLU A 134 17.48 -4.30 6.69
CA GLU A 134 17.29 -5.75 6.81
C GLU A 134 16.56 -6.12 8.11
N ARG A 135 17.01 -5.55 9.22
CA ARG A 135 16.38 -5.73 10.53
C ARG A 135 14.95 -5.19 10.56
N TRP A 136 14.73 -4.04 9.94
CA TRP A 136 13.41 -3.45 9.83
C TRP A 136 12.45 -4.33 9.01
N ILE A 137 12.87 -4.84 7.83
CA ILE A 137 12.08 -5.79 7.03
C ILE A 137 11.72 -7.04 7.83
N TYR A 138 12.68 -7.60 8.56
CA TYR A 138 12.44 -8.78 9.39
C TYR A 138 11.35 -8.53 10.44
N ARG A 139 11.40 -7.36 11.09
CA ARG A 139 10.37 -6.94 12.05
C ARG A 139 8.99 -6.81 11.40
N GLN A 140 8.89 -6.20 10.22
CA GLN A 140 7.62 -6.09 9.50
C GLN A 140 6.99 -7.46 9.21
N LEU A 141 7.78 -8.41 8.79
CA LEU A 141 7.32 -9.76 8.50
C LEU A 141 6.86 -10.51 9.77
N SER A 142 7.52 -10.29 10.89
CA SER A 142 7.16 -10.91 12.18
C SER A 142 5.82 -10.38 12.69
N VAL A 143 5.63 -9.07 12.73
CA VAL A 143 4.38 -8.41 13.13
C VAL A 143 3.21 -8.85 12.23
N HIS A 144 3.44 -8.95 10.91
CA HIS A 144 2.38 -9.34 9.99
C HIS A 144 1.93 -10.79 10.17
N ARG A 145 2.84 -11.70 10.54
CA ARG A 145 2.50 -13.10 10.86
C ARG A 145 1.65 -13.23 12.13
N GLU A 146 1.90 -12.40 13.12
CA GLU A 146 1.13 -12.38 14.37
C GLU A 146 -0.28 -11.80 14.19
N SER A 147 -0.47 -10.94 13.17
CA SER A 147 -1.77 -10.31 12.86
C SER A 147 -2.65 -11.11 11.90
N SER A 148 -2.12 -12.17 11.33
CA SER A 148 -2.81 -13.07 10.40
C SER A 148 -3.40 -14.25 11.13
#